data_0f91f161d0c38f5dedc7a464f6e73b1f
#
_entry.id   0f91f161d0c38f5dedc7a464f6e73b1f
#
_cell.length_a   1.000
_cell.length_b   1.000
_cell.length_c   1.000
_cell.angle_alpha   90.00
_cell.angle_beta   90.00
_cell.angle_gamma   90.00
#
_symmetry.space_group_name_H-M   'P 1'
#
loop_
_entity.id
_entity.type
_entity.pdbx_description
1 polymer ?
#
loop_
_entity_poly.entity_id
_entity_poly.type
_entity_poly.pdbx_seq_one_letter_code
_entity_poly.pdbx_strand_id
1 'polypeptide(L)'
;MTHKNSKHKSSVVSRRKLLQASAATLGVAAFPMPGIAQTKPFAGVTLRGASFQHRFFTLLQNYIPEFEAQTGMKVDLQLSAFPVYNQQANLELSSGGSAFDFVNVTFILAARWVAAGLLANLDEFTADPNLTPAEWKPKDFVEGAQVPYRDAKGATYGYSWEGGAMVMGLSRMDLMEKKGLKIPKTFAELQQVCAEINGTDGVNGIVSFQLHHWCLPPYIQGFGGNIFRNPPGDIMPTLNSPEAIQAIEYYANLLKNYAPKGVLTYTEDQARQSLLTGRSNIFIHSSAWITPIVLSNESKVKDTARVVRMPAGPVRDFPAANSQGLGIPKNAKNKKAAWEFIKWALSPEISMRLVKEHGHSSVCRKSVIESEEYRRLNTVNGQDLGALYLEVLGLPAKGDNYMAYRTVKEFPIVGDVLNKAFEQVATGQLPAAAAMNAAQEQAVANLRRAGTAL
;
A
#
# COMPACT_ATOMS: atom_id res chain seq x y z
N MET A 1 -76.75 -28.57 17.15
CA MET A 1 -76.74 -30.03 17.33
C MET A 1 -75.31 -30.44 17.57
N THR A 2 -74.98 -30.70 18.79
CA THR A 2 -74.38 -31.89 19.43
C THR A 2 -72.98 -32.31 18.95
N HIS A 3 -72.04 -31.93 19.75
CA HIS A 3 -71.20 -32.79 20.66
C HIS A 3 -70.27 -33.83 19.99
N LYS A 4 -68.97 -33.76 20.23
CA LYS A 4 -68.31 -34.61 21.21
C LYS A 4 -66.84 -34.21 21.46
N ASN A 5 -66.54 -33.95 22.70
CA ASN A 5 -65.18 -33.90 23.30
C ASN A 5 -64.46 -35.23 23.19
N SER A 6 -63.15 -35.21 22.96
CA SER A 6 -62.27 -36.31 23.35
C SER A 6 -61.01 -35.72 23.98
N LYS A 7 -60.91 -35.93 25.30
CA LYS A 7 -59.75 -35.62 26.13
C LYS A 7 -58.65 -36.65 25.91
N HIS A 8 -57.47 -36.24 25.49
CA HIS A 8 -56.27 -37.06 25.66
C HIS A 8 -55.46 -36.56 26.84
N LYS A 9 -55.36 -37.41 27.83
CA LYS A 9 -54.53 -37.27 29.04
C LYS A 9 -53.07 -37.46 28.63
N SER A 10 -52.24 -36.46 28.76
CA SER A 10 -50.78 -36.58 28.76
C SER A 10 -50.31 -36.93 30.16
N SER A 11 -49.72 -38.11 30.32
CA SER A 11 -49.05 -38.55 31.55
C SER A 11 -47.68 -37.84 31.69
N VAL A 12 -47.59 -36.96 32.66
CA VAL A 12 -46.33 -36.35 33.09
C VAL A 12 -45.55 -37.38 33.90
N VAL A 13 -44.45 -37.89 33.36
CA VAL A 13 -43.48 -38.72 34.09
C VAL A 13 -42.57 -37.78 34.89
N SER A 14 -42.70 -37.88 36.22
CA SER A 14 -41.94 -37.09 37.18
C SER A 14 -40.44 -37.40 37.13
N ARG A 15 -39.61 -36.37 37.01
CA ARG A 15 -38.15 -36.39 37.05
C ARG A 15 -37.51 -36.94 38.35
N ARG A 16 -38.31 -37.46 39.29
CA ARG A 16 -37.86 -37.95 40.61
C ARG A 16 -37.61 -39.46 40.67
N LYS A 17 -37.88 -40.26 39.63
CA LYS A 17 -37.70 -41.70 39.62
C LYS A 17 -36.52 -42.24 38.79
N LEU A 18 -35.64 -41.39 38.30
CA LEU A 18 -34.45 -41.79 37.50
C LEU A 18 -33.11 -41.63 38.27
N LEU A 19 -33.16 -41.38 39.56
CA LEU A 19 -31.95 -41.16 40.39
C LEU A 19 -31.73 -42.22 41.49
N GLN A 20 -32.29 -43.43 41.36
CA GLN A 20 -32.00 -44.52 42.29
C GLN A 20 -31.77 -45.83 41.55
N ALA A 21 -30.65 -45.96 40.84
CA ALA A 21 -30.00 -47.24 40.61
C ALA A 21 -28.62 -47.00 39.98
N SER A 22 -27.61 -47.45 40.70
CA SER A 22 -26.19 -47.63 40.28
C SER A 22 -25.19 -46.74 41.00
N ALA A 23 -25.06 -46.94 42.30
CA ALA A 23 -23.80 -46.72 42.99
C ALA A 23 -23.00 -48.04 42.89
N ALA A 24 -22.06 -48.14 42.02
CA ALA A 24 -20.99 -49.12 42.08
C ALA A 24 -19.70 -48.42 41.60
N THR A 25 -18.90 -48.16 42.59
CA THR A 25 -17.51 -47.68 42.60
C THR A 25 -16.63 -48.28 41.56
N LEU A 26 -15.99 -47.38 40.76
CA LEU A 26 -14.62 -47.51 40.31
C LEU A 26 -13.99 -46.13 40.41
N GLY A 27 -13.22 -45.93 41.50
CA GLY A 27 -12.39 -44.75 41.68
C GLY A 27 -11.29 -44.71 40.62
N VAL A 28 -11.57 -44.05 39.52
CA VAL A 28 -10.51 -43.57 38.64
C VAL A 28 -10.00 -42.27 39.26
N ALA A 29 -8.86 -42.37 39.94
CA ALA A 29 -8.09 -41.18 40.30
C ALA A 29 -7.85 -40.39 39.02
N ALA A 30 -8.59 -39.30 38.83
CA ALA A 30 -8.29 -38.29 37.85
C ALA A 30 -6.96 -37.66 38.29
N PHE A 31 -5.86 -38.21 37.79
CA PHE A 31 -4.62 -37.44 37.78
C PHE A 31 -4.94 -36.17 37.01
N PRO A 32 -4.69 -34.96 37.58
CA PRO A 32 -4.73 -33.75 36.79
C PRO A 32 -3.67 -33.94 35.75
N MET A 33 -4.07 -34.12 34.47
CA MET A 33 -3.15 -33.96 33.38
C MET A 33 -2.52 -32.56 33.57
N PRO A 34 -1.19 -32.46 33.67
CA PRO A 34 -0.56 -31.15 33.67
C PRO A 34 -1.00 -30.53 32.36
N GLY A 35 -1.85 -29.48 32.42
CA GLY A 35 -2.09 -28.64 31.28
C GLY A 35 -0.71 -28.26 30.81
N ILE A 36 -0.35 -28.63 29.58
CA ILE A 36 0.90 -28.15 28.94
C ILE A 36 0.69 -26.65 28.91
N ALA A 37 1.23 -25.96 29.91
CA ALA A 37 1.27 -24.52 29.95
C ALA A 37 2.03 -24.16 28.70
N GLN A 38 1.33 -23.59 27.73
CA GLN A 38 1.95 -23.12 26.50
C GLN A 38 3.07 -22.18 26.92
N THR A 39 4.32 -22.61 26.75
CA THR A 39 5.48 -21.83 27.16
C THR A 39 5.45 -20.53 26.37
N LYS A 40 5.37 -19.40 27.07
CA LYS A 40 5.44 -18.06 26.48
C LYS A 40 6.90 -17.60 26.56
N PRO A 41 7.75 -17.94 25.58
CA PRO A 41 9.20 -17.80 25.67
C PRO A 41 9.68 -16.35 25.81
N PHE A 42 8.80 -15.41 25.46
CA PHE A 42 9.09 -13.97 25.50
C PHE A 42 8.20 -13.21 26.51
N ALA A 43 7.55 -13.91 27.45
CA ALA A 43 6.73 -13.27 28.46
C ALA A 43 7.54 -12.23 29.25
N GLY A 44 6.95 -11.04 29.46
CA GLY A 44 7.59 -9.91 30.16
C GLY A 44 8.49 -9.04 29.29
N VAL A 45 8.75 -9.41 28.03
CA VAL A 45 9.49 -8.55 27.10
C VAL A 45 8.59 -7.38 26.65
N THR A 46 9.12 -6.16 26.69
CA THR A 46 8.48 -5.00 26.06
C THR A 46 9.18 -4.72 24.73
N LEU A 47 8.46 -4.93 23.63
CA LEU A 47 8.89 -4.61 22.29
C LEU A 47 8.69 -3.14 22.00
N ARG A 48 9.71 -2.47 21.50
CA ARG A 48 9.65 -1.08 21.04
C ARG A 48 9.62 -1.05 19.52
N GLY A 49 8.51 -0.57 18.97
CA GLY A 49 8.32 -0.42 17.54
C GLY A 49 8.21 1.03 17.12
N ALA A 50 8.64 1.34 15.90
CA ALA A 50 8.45 2.65 15.33
C ALA A 50 7.92 2.60 13.90
N SER A 51 6.98 3.50 13.60
CA SER A 51 6.44 3.71 12.27
C SER A 51 5.98 5.15 12.05
N PHE A 52 5.65 5.46 10.81
CA PHE A 52 4.86 6.65 10.55
C PHE A 52 3.37 6.38 10.79
N GLN A 53 2.64 7.47 11.03
CA GLN A 53 1.19 7.41 11.21
C GLN A 53 0.52 6.97 9.92
N HIS A 54 -0.01 5.76 9.92
CA HIS A 54 -0.67 5.13 8.78
C HIS A 54 -1.87 4.30 9.25
N ARG A 55 -2.90 4.22 8.42
CA ARG A 55 -4.12 3.47 8.73
C ARG A 55 -3.85 2.03 9.17
N PHE A 56 -2.93 1.32 8.53
CA PHE A 56 -2.54 -0.05 8.91
C PHE A 56 -2.16 -0.13 10.39
N PHE A 57 -1.24 0.72 10.86
CA PHE A 57 -0.78 0.68 12.25
C PHE A 57 -1.86 1.13 13.24
N THR A 58 -2.66 2.13 12.87
CA THR A 58 -3.82 2.55 13.70
C THR A 58 -4.83 1.41 13.87
N LEU A 59 -5.08 0.63 12.82
CA LEU A 59 -5.95 -0.53 12.90
C LEU A 59 -5.28 -1.69 13.67
N LEU A 60 -3.99 -1.94 13.43
CA LEU A 60 -3.24 -2.98 14.11
C LEU A 60 -3.19 -2.76 15.63
N GLN A 61 -3.16 -1.51 16.10
CA GLN A 61 -3.22 -1.18 17.52
C GLN A 61 -4.47 -1.76 18.22
N ASN A 62 -5.58 -1.92 17.50
CA ASN A 62 -6.79 -2.55 18.07
C ASN A 62 -6.60 -4.03 18.38
N TYR A 63 -5.65 -4.70 17.70
CA TYR A 63 -5.38 -6.13 17.85
C TYR A 63 -4.17 -6.43 18.76
N ILE A 64 -3.31 -5.43 19.03
CA ILE A 64 -2.13 -5.59 19.91
C ILE A 64 -2.49 -6.19 21.26
N PRO A 65 -3.61 -5.83 21.97
CA PRO A 65 -3.97 -6.46 23.22
C PRO A 65 -4.17 -7.99 23.14
N GLU A 66 -4.63 -8.50 22.00
CA GLU A 66 -4.76 -9.95 21.76
C GLU A 66 -3.39 -10.61 21.67
N PHE A 67 -2.46 -10.00 20.93
CA PHE A 67 -1.07 -10.44 20.83
C PHE A 67 -0.39 -10.45 22.20
N GLU A 68 -0.56 -9.40 22.99
CA GLU A 68 -0.02 -9.30 24.35
C GLU A 68 -0.56 -10.39 25.27
N ALA A 69 -1.86 -10.64 25.20
CA ALA A 69 -2.50 -11.72 25.99
C ALA A 69 -1.99 -13.12 25.60
N GLN A 70 -1.80 -13.35 24.30
CA GLN A 70 -1.32 -14.63 23.77
C GLN A 70 0.14 -14.89 24.15
N THR A 71 0.99 -13.88 24.04
CA THR A 71 2.45 -14.02 24.15
C THR A 71 3.02 -13.65 25.52
N GLY A 72 2.29 -12.82 26.28
CA GLY A 72 2.79 -12.24 27.54
C GLY A 72 3.80 -11.10 27.32
N MET A 73 4.03 -10.70 26.07
CA MET A 73 4.83 -9.51 25.71
C MET A 73 4.01 -8.24 25.89
N LYS A 74 4.70 -7.09 25.89
CA LYS A 74 4.11 -5.77 25.73
C LYS A 74 4.62 -5.13 24.43
N VAL A 75 3.81 -4.28 23.80
CA VAL A 75 4.17 -3.59 22.57
C VAL A 75 4.01 -2.07 22.73
N ASP A 76 5.14 -1.37 22.72
CA ASP A 76 5.21 0.09 22.66
C ASP A 76 5.45 0.50 21.20
N LEU A 77 4.37 0.84 20.49
CA LEU A 77 4.41 1.24 19.08
C LEU A 77 4.30 2.76 18.95
N GLN A 78 5.42 3.39 18.59
CA GLN A 78 5.53 4.84 18.39
C GLN A 78 5.15 5.21 16.94
N LEU A 79 4.19 6.13 16.79
CA LEU A 79 3.75 6.65 15.51
C LEU A 79 4.04 8.15 15.42
N SER A 80 4.68 8.58 14.33
CA SER A 80 4.96 9.99 14.05
C SER A 80 4.63 10.35 12.60
N ALA A 81 4.63 11.66 12.27
CA ALA A 81 4.41 12.07 10.88
C ALA A 81 5.46 11.47 9.95
N PHE A 82 5.08 11.13 8.71
CA PHE A 82 5.94 10.42 7.75
C PHE A 82 7.35 11.02 7.60
N PRO A 83 7.54 12.35 7.41
CA PRO A 83 8.87 12.94 7.32
C PRO A 83 9.67 12.82 8.62
N VAL A 84 9.01 13.02 9.76
CA VAL A 84 9.62 12.95 11.11
C VAL A 84 10.08 11.52 11.38
N TYR A 85 9.21 10.55 11.11
CA TYR A 85 9.56 9.13 11.24
C TYR A 85 10.81 8.76 10.43
N ASN A 86 10.81 9.09 9.13
CA ASN A 86 11.94 8.75 8.26
C ASN A 86 13.26 9.38 8.75
N GLN A 87 13.22 10.63 9.22
CA GLN A 87 14.41 11.30 9.76
C GLN A 87 14.90 10.63 11.05
N GLN A 88 14.00 10.41 12.01
CA GLN A 88 14.34 9.80 13.31
C GLN A 88 14.83 8.38 13.18
N ALA A 89 14.11 7.53 12.43
CA ALA A 89 14.49 6.15 12.22
C ALA A 89 15.84 6.04 11.48
N ASN A 90 16.05 6.87 10.45
CA ASN A 90 17.32 6.88 9.74
C ASN A 90 18.48 7.32 10.63
N LEU A 91 18.30 8.33 11.49
CA LEU A 91 19.32 8.76 12.44
C LEU A 91 19.64 7.66 13.45
N GLU A 92 18.62 7.05 14.05
CA GLU A 92 18.75 5.99 15.05
C GLU A 92 19.51 4.78 14.47
N LEU A 93 19.08 4.27 13.31
CA LEU A 93 19.74 3.12 12.72
C LEU A 93 21.18 3.42 12.26
N SER A 94 21.40 4.60 11.64
CA SER A 94 22.71 4.99 11.11
C SER A 94 23.74 5.28 12.22
N SER A 95 23.29 5.73 13.40
CA SER A 95 24.17 5.92 14.56
C SER A 95 24.49 4.62 15.31
N GLY A 96 23.91 3.48 14.88
CA GLY A 96 24.07 2.21 15.57
C GLY A 96 23.23 2.08 16.83
N GLY A 97 22.17 2.89 16.95
CA GLY A 97 21.24 2.85 18.07
C GLY A 97 20.50 1.52 18.22
N SER A 98 19.90 1.32 19.38
CA SER A 98 19.14 0.11 19.73
C SER A 98 17.82 0.46 20.45
N ALA A 99 17.27 1.63 20.12
CA ALA A 99 16.01 2.10 20.72
C ALA A 99 14.82 1.27 20.27
N PHE A 100 14.86 0.69 19.07
CA PHE A 100 13.76 -0.07 18.49
C PHE A 100 14.09 -1.55 18.31
N ASP A 101 13.11 -2.41 18.54
CA ASP A 101 13.17 -3.85 18.28
C ASP A 101 12.62 -4.18 16.88
N PHE A 102 11.65 -3.41 16.38
CA PHE A 102 11.18 -3.47 15.00
C PHE A 102 10.87 -2.06 14.46
N VAL A 103 10.97 -1.90 13.16
CA VAL A 103 10.72 -0.63 12.47
C VAL A 103 9.95 -0.83 11.19
N ASN A 104 9.20 0.17 10.80
CA ASN A 104 8.69 0.25 9.46
C ASN A 104 9.83 0.60 8.48
N VAL A 105 10.08 -0.27 7.53
CA VAL A 105 11.05 -0.03 6.46
C VAL A 105 10.32 0.64 5.31
N THR A 106 10.40 1.96 5.24
CA THR A 106 9.77 2.70 4.15
C THR A 106 10.50 2.44 2.83
N PHE A 107 9.76 2.37 1.72
CA PHE A 107 10.37 2.17 0.40
C PHE A 107 11.43 3.22 0.05
N ILE A 108 11.35 4.43 0.62
CA ILE A 108 12.34 5.50 0.44
C ILE A 108 13.70 5.14 1.06
N LEU A 109 13.70 4.43 2.19
CA LEU A 109 14.90 4.11 2.95
C LEU A 109 15.35 2.66 2.78
N ALA A 110 14.51 1.78 2.26
CA ALA A 110 14.72 0.34 2.20
C ALA A 110 16.07 -0.01 1.55
N ALA A 111 16.29 0.40 0.30
CA ALA A 111 17.53 0.10 -0.43
C ALA A 111 18.78 0.62 0.30
N ARG A 112 18.71 1.82 0.88
CA ARG A 112 19.79 2.42 1.64
C ARG A 112 20.10 1.63 2.92
N TRP A 113 19.08 1.27 3.69
CA TRP A 113 19.26 0.53 4.93
C TRP A 113 19.77 -0.88 4.71
N VAL A 114 19.28 -1.54 3.65
CA VAL A 114 19.77 -2.86 3.23
C VAL A 114 21.24 -2.78 2.80
N ALA A 115 21.59 -1.86 1.91
CA ALA A 115 22.96 -1.69 1.43
C ALA A 115 23.95 -1.31 2.56
N ALA A 116 23.52 -0.51 3.53
CA ALA A 116 24.33 -0.11 4.68
C ALA A 116 24.38 -1.18 5.80
N GLY A 117 23.67 -2.31 5.64
CA GLY A 117 23.63 -3.38 6.64
C GLY A 117 23.01 -2.95 7.98
N LEU A 118 22.01 -2.06 7.96
CA LEU A 118 21.35 -1.53 9.16
C LEU A 118 20.20 -2.42 9.66
N LEU A 119 19.81 -3.43 8.88
CA LEU A 119 18.74 -4.37 9.20
C LEU A 119 19.31 -5.78 9.41
N ALA A 120 18.62 -6.58 10.21
CA ALA A 120 18.91 -8.01 10.37
C ALA A 120 18.43 -8.78 9.13
N ASN A 121 19.19 -9.81 8.74
CA ASN A 121 18.76 -10.77 7.73
C ASN A 121 17.61 -11.62 8.29
N LEU A 122 16.43 -11.52 7.71
CA LEU A 122 15.24 -12.24 8.17
C LEU A 122 15.19 -13.68 7.68
N ASP A 123 16.05 -14.08 6.73
CA ASP A 123 16.13 -15.47 6.28
C ASP A 123 16.63 -16.40 7.40
N GLU A 124 17.43 -15.88 8.33
CA GLU A 124 17.87 -16.61 9.52
C GLU A 124 16.69 -17.02 10.42
N PHE A 125 15.66 -16.16 10.51
CA PHE A 125 14.46 -16.43 11.30
C PHE A 125 13.46 -17.32 10.54
N THR A 126 13.35 -17.14 9.24
CA THR A 126 12.41 -17.94 8.42
C THR A 126 12.91 -19.37 8.17
N ALA A 127 14.22 -19.60 8.24
CA ALA A 127 14.84 -20.92 8.09
C ALA A 127 14.77 -21.77 9.38
N ASP A 128 14.59 -21.14 10.54
CA ASP A 128 14.49 -21.85 11.82
C ASP A 128 13.04 -22.28 12.08
N PRO A 129 12.72 -23.61 12.05
CA PRO A 129 11.38 -24.11 12.27
C PRO A 129 10.84 -23.85 13.70
N ASN A 130 11.73 -23.60 14.67
CA ASN A 130 11.32 -23.22 16.03
C ASN A 130 10.86 -21.75 16.10
N LEU A 131 11.30 -20.90 15.17
CA LEU A 131 10.92 -19.50 15.10
C LEU A 131 9.83 -19.26 14.07
N THR A 132 9.79 -20.04 13.00
CA THR A 132 8.84 -19.83 11.89
C THR A 132 8.21 -21.15 11.49
N PRO A 133 6.94 -21.37 11.86
CA PRO A 133 6.22 -22.56 11.44
C PRO A 133 5.99 -22.54 9.93
N ALA A 134 5.93 -23.73 9.32
CA ALA A 134 5.81 -23.87 7.86
C ALA A 134 4.54 -23.17 7.29
N GLU A 135 3.51 -23.06 8.10
CA GLU A 135 2.23 -22.42 7.76
C GLU A 135 2.37 -20.90 7.55
N TRP A 136 3.42 -20.27 8.08
CA TRP A 136 3.64 -18.85 7.87
C TRP A 136 3.97 -18.49 6.41
N LYS A 137 4.56 -19.41 5.66
CA LYS A 137 4.82 -19.32 4.22
C LYS A 137 5.48 -18.01 3.78
N PRO A 138 6.80 -17.83 3.94
CA PRO A 138 7.49 -16.60 3.52
C PRO A 138 7.30 -16.30 2.02
N LYS A 139 7.11 -17.32 1.17
CA LYS A 139 6.89 -17.20 -0.28
C LYS A 139 5.46 -16.78 -0.68
N ASP A 140 4.57 -16.65 0.30
CA ASP A 140 3.19 -16.20 0.06
C ASP A 140 3.07 -14.69 -0.16
N PHE A 141 4.10 -13.93 0.14
CA PHE A 141 4.11 -12.50 -0.17
C PHE A 141 4.23 -12.25 -1.67
N VAL A 142 3.51 -11.23 -2.17
CA VAL A 142 3.62 -10.81 -3.57
C VAL A 142 5.06 -10.36 -3.85
N GLU A 143 5.71 -10.99 -4.80
CA GLU A 143 7.14 -10.83 -5.01
C GLU A 143 7.54 -9.40 -5.33
N GLY A 144 6.77 -8.70 -6.17
CA GLY A 144 7.02 -7.31 -6.49
C GLY A 144 6.97 -6.38 -5.26
N ALA A 145 6.15 -6.71 -4.26
CA ALA A 145 6.12 -5.98 -3.00
C ALA A 145 7.35 -6.24 -2.12
N GLN A 146 8.09 -7.33 -2.35
CA GLN A 146 9.29 -7.69 -1.60
C GLN A 146 10.58 -7.09 -2.19
N VAL A 147 10.55 -6.61 -3.42
CA VAL A 147 11.74 -6.07 -4.12
C VAL A 147 12.54 -5.07 -3.29
N PRO A 148 11.93 -4.09 -2.57
CA PRO A 148 12.69 -3.10 -1.80
C PRO A 148 13.46 -3.67 -0.61
N TYR A 149 13.10 -4.86 -0.15
CA TYR A 149 13.62 -5.45 1.11
C TYR A 149 14.60 -6.57 0.86
N ARG A 150 15.04 -6.76 -0.38
CA ARG A 150 16.05 -7.76 -0.76
C ARG A 150 17.36 -7.09 -1.18
N ASP A 151 18.46 -7.73 -0.84
CA ASP A 151 19.75 -7.35 -1.41
C ASP A 151 19.97 -7.99 -2.79
N ALA A 152 21.09 -7.65 -3.42
CA ALA A 152 21.48 -8.20 -4.73
C ALA A 152 21.70 -9.72 -4.73
N LYS A 153 21.86 -10.34 -3.55
CA LYS A 153 22.02 -11.80 -3.38
C LYS A 153 20.69 -12.49 -3.10
N GLY A 154 19.60 -11.73 -2.98
CA GLY A 154 18.25 -12.21 -2.69
C GLY A 154 17.94 -12.38 -1.20
N ALA A 155 18.84 -12.00 -0.29
CA ALA A 155 18.58 -12.05 1.14
C ALA A 155 17.50 -11.04 1.56
N THR A 156 16.65 -11.43 2.49
CA THR A 156 15.44 -10.69 2.90
C THR A 156 15.68 -9.92 4.20
N TYR A 157 15.40 -8.62 4.21
CA TYR A 157 15.60 -7.71 5.35
C TYR A 157 14.28 -7.07 5.86
N GLY A 158 13.17 -7.38 5.25
CA GLY A 158 11.85 -6.92 5.64
C GLY A 158 10.75 -7.67 4.91
N TYR A 159 9.54 -7.63 5.48
CA TYR A 159 8.34 -8.17 4.83
C TYR A 159 7.31 -7.09 4.65
N SER A 160 6.75 -7.02 3.44
CA SER A 160 5.76 -6.00 3.09
C SER A 160 4.45 -6.20 3.83
N TRP A 161 3.94 -5.13 4.43
CA TRP A 161 2.61 -5.09 5.03
C TRP A 161 1.62 -4.34 4.12
N GLU A 162 2.11 -3.51 3.22
CA GLU A 162 1.32 -2.78 2.25
C GLU A 162 2.01 -2.77 0.89
N GLY A 163 1.30 -3.20 -0.13
CA GLY A 163 1.63 -2.93 -1.52
C GLY A 163 0.97 -1.62 -1.92
N GLY A 164 1.43 -0.53 -1.31
CA GLY A 164 0.79 0.76 -1.44
C GLY A 164 1.20 1.54 -2.68
N ALA A 165 0.63 2.71 -2.84
CA ALA A 165 0.88 3.73 -3.86
C ALA A 165 1.16 3.18 -5.27
N MET A 166 0.35 2.21 -5.70
CA MET A 166 0.24 1.91 -7.11
C MET A 166 -0.49 3.06 -7.79
N VAL A 167 0.01 3.48 -8.94
CA VAL A 167 -0.61 4.57 -9.71
C VAL A 167 -1.86 4.03 -10.39
N MET A 168 -2.92 4.05 -9.63
CA MET A 168 -4.25 3.59 -9.99
C MET A 168 -5.28 4.63 -9.53
N GLY A 169 -6.47 4.55 -10.06
CA GLY A 169 -7.56 5.45 -9.68
C GLY A 169 -8.91 4.97 -10.16
N LEU A 170 -9.78 5.90 -10.38
CA LEU A 170 -11.16 5.65 -10.79
C LEU A 170 -11.54 6.49 -12.01
N SER A 171 -12.45 5.95 -12.82
CA SER A 171 -13.14 6.65 -13.90
C SER A 171 -14.65 6.49 -13.80
N ARG A 172 -15.41 7.44 -14.36
CA ARG A 172 -16.88 7.40 -14.43
C ARG A 172 -17.34 6.66 -15.68
N MET A 173 -17.75 5.42 -15.53
CA MET A 173 -18.20 4.63 -16.70
C MET A 173 -19.56 5.05 -17.23
N ASP A 174 -20.45 5.61 -16.41
CA ASP A 174 -21.76 6.08 -16.86
C ASP A 174 -21.69 7.08 -18.03
N LEU A 175 -20.72 7.99 -18.00
CA LEU A 175 -20.48 8.93 -19.09
C LEU A 175 -19.75 8.30 -20.26
N MET A 176 -18.78 7.46 -19.96
CA MET A 176 -17.95 6.80 -20.99
C MET A 176 -18.79 5.83 -21.82
N GLU A 177 -19.65 5.00 -21.19
CA GLU A 177 -20.52 4.05 -21.87
C GLU A 177 -21.53 4.75 -22.79
N LYS A 178 -22.11 5.87 -22.38
CA LYS A 178 -23.01 6.68 -23.23
C LYS A 178 -22.34 7.14 -24.54
N LYS A 179 -21.01 7.27 -24.53
CA LYS A 179 -20.20 7.67 -25.71
C LYS A 179 -19.46 6.49 -26.36
N GLY A 180 -19.72 5.26 -25.95
CA GLY A 180 -19.05 4.06 -26.47
C GLY A 180 -17.56 3.97 -26.11
N LEU A 181 -17.12 4.72 -25.08
CA LEU A 181 -15.72 4.75 -24.64
C LEU A 181 -15.45 3.63 -23.66
N LYS A 182 -14.19 3.18 -23.65
CA LYS A 182 -13.68 2.14 -22.74
C LYS A 182 -12.67 2.74 -21.77
N ILE A 183 -12.36 2.01 -20.70
CA ILE A 183 -11.27 2.35 -19.78
C ILE A 183 -9.97 2.45 -20.59
N PRO A 184 -9.27 3.60 -20.54
CA PRO A 184 -8.06 3.81 -21.34
C PRO A 184 -6.93 2.89 -20.88
N LYS A 185 -6.26 2.24 -21.83
CA LYS A 185 -5.12 1.35 -21.62
C LYS A 185 -3.79 1.98 -22.06
N THR A 186 -3.86 3.02 -22.88
CA THR A 186 -2.70 3.76 -23.40
C THR A 186 -2.85 5.26 -23.16
N PHE A 187 -1.74 6.00 -23.21
CA PHE A 187 -1.79 7.46 -23.10
C PHE A 187 -2.62 8.09 -24.22
N ALA A 188 -2.58 7.54 -25.44
CA ALA A 188 -3.41 8.00 -26.54
C ALA A 188 -4.91 7.84 -26.24
N GLU A 189 -5.30 6.68 -25.72
CA GLU A 189 -6.68 6.42 -25.31
C GLU A 189 -7.09 7.30 -24.11
N LEU A 190 -6.17 7.55 -23.14
CA LEU A 190 -6.41 8.47 -22.03
C LEU A 190 -6.73 9.87 -22.53
N GLN A 191 -5.93 10.39 -23.45
CA GLN A 191 -6.15 11.69 -24.05
C GLN A 191 -7.48 11.75 -24.81
N GLN A 192 -7.79 10.72 -25.58
CA GLN A 192 -9.07 10.61 -26.29
C GLN A 192 -10.25 10.65 -25.33
N VAL A 193 -10.22 9.80 -24.29
CA VAL A 193 -11.29 9.76 -23.28
C VAL A 193 -11.46 11.11 -22.58
N CYS A 194 -10.34 11.76 -22.22
CA CYS A 194 -10.37 13.09 -21.62
C CYS A 194 -11.02 14.12 -22.55
N ALA A 195 -10.67 14.11 -23.82
CA ALA A 195 -11.21 15.03 -24.81
C ALA A 195 -12.72 14.83 -25.05
N GLU A 196 -13.14 13.58 -25.21
CA GLU A 196 -14.55 13.21 -25.49
C GLU A 196 -15.48 13.51 -24.30
N ILE A 197 -15.00 13.37 -23.07
CA ILE A 197 -15.82 13.59 -21.87
C ILE A 197 -15.82 15.04 -21.44
N ASN A 198 -14.73 15.78 -21.68
CA ASN A 198 -14.59 17.15 -21.16
C ASN A 198 -15.73 18.06 -21.62
N GLY A 199 -16.40 18.70 -20.65
CA GLY A 199 -17.57 19.55 -20.88
C GLY A 199 -18.92 18.81 -20.95
N THR A 200 -18.93 17.49 -21.07
CA THR A 200 -20.15 16.67 -21.06
C THR A 200 -20.81 16.77 -19.68
N ASP A 201 -22.03 17.25 -19.61
CA ASP A 201 -22.78 17.48 -18.36
C ASP A 201 -22.00 18.33 -17.33
N GLY A 202 -21.10 19.22 -17.79
CA GLY A 202 -20.24 20.05 -16.94
C GLY A 202 -19.10 19.29 -16.26
N VAL A 203 -18.77 18.07 -16.72
CA VAL A 203 -17.72 17.22 -16.16
C VAL A 203 -16.39 17.48 -16.84
N ASN A 204 -15.31 17.55 -16.07
CA ASN A 204 -13.95 17.63 -16.61
C ASN A 204 -13.44 16.22 -16.98
N GLY A 205 -12.63 16.12 -18.04
CA GLY A 205 -12.09 14.84 -18.50
C GLY A 205 -11.17 14.15 -17.48
N ILE A 206 -10.38 14.93 -16.76
CA ILE A 206 -9.40 14.45 -15.77
C ILE A 206 -9.27 15.44 -14.60
N VAL A 207 -8.80 14.96 -13.45
CA VAL A 207 -8.35 15.82 -12.34
C VAL A 207 -7.00 15.36 -11.82
N SER A 208 -6.22 16.30 -11.30
CA SER A 208 -4.94 16.07 -10.63
C SER A 208 -4.80 17.03 -9.44
N PHE A 209 -3.62 17.09 -8.81
CA PHE A 209 -3.35 17.95 -7.66
C PHE A 209 -1.92 18.52 -7.71
N GLN A 210 -1.63 19.52 -6.86
CA GLN A 210 -0.47 20.40 -6.93
C GLN A 210 0.92 19.72 -6.79
N LEU A 211 0.98 18.48 -6.27
CA LEU A 211 2.25 17.76 -6.14
C LEU A 211 2.57 17.01 -7.45
N HIS A 212 2.87 17.78 -8.51
CA HIS A 212 3.08 17.21 -9.85
C HIS A 212 4.30 16.29 -9.93
N HIS A 213 5.29 16.46 -9.06
CA HIS A 213 6.39 15.50 -8.91
C HIS A 213 5.97 14.10 -8.41
N TRP A 214 4.71 13.95 -7.98
CA TRP A 214 4.08 12.63 -7.74
C TRP A 214 3.38 12.10 -8.99
N CYS A 215 2.70 12.97 -9.72
CA CYS A 215 1.83 12.57 -10.83
C CYS A 215 2.58 12.46 -12.17
N LEU A 216 3.59 13.30 -12.42
CA LEU A 216 4.32 13.36 -13.68
C LEU A 216 5.31 12.20 -13.92
N PRO A 217 6.07 11.70 -12.93
CA PRO A 217 7.07 10.67 -13.16
C PRO A 217 6.56 9.41 -13.87
N PRO A 218 5.36 8.87 -13.60
CA PRO A 218 4.82 7.75 -14.36
C PRO A 218 4.67 8.04 -15.87
N TYR A 219 4.35 9.27 -16.23
CA TYR A 219 4.32 9.67 -17.64
C TYR A 219 5.74 9.71 -18.23
N ILE A 220 6.72 10.27 -17.51
CA ILE A 220 8.13 10.26 -17.93
C ILE A 220 8.60 8.83 -18.19
N GLN A 221 8.31 7.91 -17.27
CA GLN A 221 8.64 6.49 -17.42
C GLN A 221 7.90 5.85 -18.60
N GLY A 222 6.63 6.19 -18.79
CA GLY A 222 5.84 5.70 -19.92
C GLY A 222 6.39 6.12 -21.28
N PHE A 223 6.96 7.31 -21.41
CA PHE A 223 7.68 7.76 -22.60
C PHE A 223 9.10 7.17 -22.75
N GLY A 224 9.57 6.40 -21.74
CA GLY A 224 10.90 5.77 -21.75
C GLY A 224 11.98 6.57 -21.03
N GLY A 225 11.64 7.74 -20.47
CA GLY A 225 12.56 8.57 -19.69
C GLY A 225 12.72 8.11 -18.24
N ASN A 226 13.62 8.76 -17.54
CA ASN A 226 13.84 8.56 -16.10
C ASN A 226 14.01 9.92 -15.40
N ILE A 227 13.89 9.93 -14.07
CA ILE A 227 14.20 11.12 -13.26
C ILE A 227 15.70 11.22 -13.00
N PHE A 228 16.33 10.09 -12.73
CA PHE A 228 17.78 9.92 -12.58
C PHE A 228 18.27 8.89 -13.56
N ARG A 229 19.57 8.94 -13.91
CA ARG A 229 20.17 8.08 -14.92
C ARG A 229 20.05 6.58 -14.56
N ASN A 230 20.46 6.20 -13.36
CA ASN A 230 20.37 4.81 -12.88
C ASN A 230 20.29 4.73 -11.34
N PRO A 231 19.14 5.14 -10.75
CA PRO A 231 19.00 5.18 -9.29
C PRO A 231 18.96 3.77 -8.68
N PRO A 232 19.49 3.58 -7.47
CA PRO A 232 20.13 4.58 -6.62
C PRO A 232 21.63 4.78 -6.87
N GLY A 233 22.25 4.06 -7.81
CA GLY A 233 23.70 4.05 -8.03
C GLY A 233 24.22 5.29 -8.78
N ASP A 234 23.49 5.78 -9.78
CA ASP A 234 23.79 7.00 -10.51
C ASP A 234 22.58 7.94 -10.44
N ILE A 235 22.73 8.98 -9.65
CA ILE A 235 21.67 9.94 -9.34
C ILE A 235 21.79 11.25 -10.12
N MET A 236 22.54 11.23 -11.23
CA MET A 236 22.52 12.36 -12.17
C MET A 236 21.10 12.55 -12.70
N PRO A 237 20.48 13.73 -12.50
CA PRO A 237 19.16 14.00 -13.07
C PRO A 237 19.17 13.90 -14.61
N THR A 238 18.04 13.49 -15.17
CA THR A 238 17.83 13.34 -16.62
C THR A 238 16.54 14.04 -17.06
N LEU A 239 16.25 15.18 -16.42
CA LEU A 239 14.99 15.91 -16.63
C LEU A 239 14.85 16.48 -18.03
N ASN A 240 15.96 16.78 -18.72
CA ASN A 240 15.95 17.34 -20.07
C ASN A 240 16.11 16.29 -21.19
N SER A 241 15.89 15.02 -20.87
CA SER A 241 15.85 14.02 -21.93
C SER A 241 14.66 14.26 -22.87
N PRO A 242 14.75 13.87 -24.16
CA PRO A 242 13.64 14.02 -25.10
C PRO A 242 12.34 13.38 -24.59
N GLU A 243 12.43 12.25 -23.93
CA GLU A 243 11.31 11.51 -23.35
C GLU A 243 10.67 12.29 -22.19
N ALA A 244 11.47 12.90 -21.32
CA ALA A 244 10.98 13.71 -20.21
C ALA A 244 10.31 15.00 -20.70
N ILE A 245 10.85 15.61 -21.76
CA ILE A 245 10.25 16.78 -22.43
C ILE A 245 8.90 16.41 -23.05
N GLN A 246 8.81 15.30 -23.77
CA GLN A 246 7.55 14.82 -24.34
C GLN A 246 6.51 14.52 -23.25
N ALA A 247 6.94 13.91 -22.16
CA ALA A 247 6.05 13.56 -21.06
C ALA A 247 5.46 14.77 -20.35
N ILE A 248 6.27 15.79 -20.06
CA ILE A 248 5.78 17.01 -19.40
C ILE A 248 4.82 17.77 -20.31
N GLU A 249 5.10 17.82 -21.62
CA GLU A 249 4.22 18.44 -22.61
C GLU A 249 2.88 17.71 -22.70
N TYR A 250 2.92 16.38 -22.79
CA TYR A 250 1.70 15.54 -22.80
C TYR A 250 0.85 15.77 -21.55
N TYR A 251 1.46 15.69 -20.35
CA TYR A 251 0.74 15.84 -19.09
C TYR A 251 0.22 17.27 -18.89
N ALA A 252 1.00 18.29 -19.27
CA ALA A 252 0.55 19.69 -19.24
C ALA A 252 -0.65 19.91 -20.17
N ASN A 253 -0.63 19.33 -21.37
CA ASN A 253 -1.73 19.41 -22.33
C ASN A 253 -3.00 18.72 -21.80
N LEU A 254 -2.87 17.57 -21.13
CA LEU A 254 -4.02 16.91 -20.47
C LEU A 254 -4.68 17.85 -19.46
N LEU A 255 -3.88 18.44 -18.56
CA LEU A 255 -4.44 19.28 -17.50
C LEU A 255 -4.96 20.62 -18.03
N LYS A 256 -4.25 21.26 -18.94
CA LYS A 256 -4.66 22.53 -19.54
C LYS A 256 -5.99 22.43 -20.27
N ASN A 257 -6.19 21.35 -21.01
CA ASN A 257 -7.34 21.22 -21.91
C ASN A 257 -8.54 20.53 -21.24
N TYR A 258 -8.32 19.62 -20.29
CA TYR A 258 -9.38 18.69 -19.83
C TYR A 258 -9.57 18.65 -18.31
N ALA A 259 -8.80 19.40 -17.52
CA ALA A 259 -8.94 19.46 -16.08
C ALA A 259 -9.72 20.69 -15.61
N PRO A 260 -10.20 20.71 -14.35
CA PRO A 260 -10.84 21.89 -13.77
C PRO A 260 -9.93 23.12 -13.82
N LYS A 261 -10.51 24.29 -14.02
CA LYS A 261 -9.78 25.55 -13.86
C LYS A 261 -9.18 25.61 -12.44
N GLY A 262 -7.89 25.99 -12.33
CA GLY A 262 -7.19 26.07 -11.07
C GLY A 262 -6.65 24.73 -10.54
N VAL A 263 -6.71 23.65 -11.31
CA VAL A 263 -6.23 22.31 -10.92
C VAL A 263 -4.78 22.28 -10.42
N LEU A 264 -3.93 23.18 -10.91
CA LEU A 264 -2.54 23.27 -10.51
C LEU A 264 -2.34 23.60 -9.02
N THR A 265 -3.36 24.16 -8.36
CA THR A 265 -3.34 24.49 -6.94
C THR A 265 -4.23 23.58 -6.09
N TYR A 266 -4.88 22.59 -6.70
CA TYR A 266 -5.73 21.66 -5.95
C TYR A 266 -4.89 20.87 -4.95
N THR A 267 -5.39 20.78 -3.73
CA THR A 267 -4.89 19.77 -2.79
C THR A 267 -5.34 18.37 -3.23
N GLU A 268 -4.71 17.35 -2.71
CA GLU A 268 -5.12 15.95 -2.95
C GLU A 268 -6.60 15.73 -2.59
N ASP A 269 -7.07 16.30 -1.47
CA ASP A 269 -8.48 16.22 -1.06
C ASP A 269 -9.43 16.92 -2.05
N GLN A 270 -9.05 18.06 -2.60
CA GLN A 270 -9.86 18.74 -3.61
C GLN A 270 -9.97 17.92 -4.90
N ALA A 271 -8.87 17.28 -5.33
CA ALA A 271 -8.90 16.38 -6.49
C ALA A 271 -9.79 15.16 -6.23
N ARG A 272 -9.65 14.53 -5.05
CA ARG A 272 -10.50 13.43 -4.62
C ARG A 272 -11.98 13.83 -4.57
N GLN A 273 -12.30 14.98 -4.00
CA GLN A 273 -13.67 15.51 -3.94
C GLN A 273 -14.23 15.80 -5.32
N SER A 274 -13.42 16.26 -6.26
CA SER A 274 -13.86 16.49 -7.65
C SER A 274 -14.37 15.22 -8.31
N LEU A 275 -13.66 14.08 -8.13
CA LEU A 275 -14.14 12.77 -8.61
C LEU A 275 -15.35 12.28 -7.80
N LEU A 276 -15.26 12.27 -6.48
CA LEU A 276 -16.28 11.76 -5.56
C LEU A 276 -17.64 12.44 -5.80
N THR A 277 -17.64 13.75 -6.08
CA THR A 277 -18.85 14.52 -6.40
C THR A 277 -19.27 14.42 -7.87
N GLY A 278 -18.54 13.66 -8.69
CA GLY A 278 -18.83 13.46 -10.10
C GLY A 278 -18.48 14.63 -11.02
N ARG A 279 -17.67 15.60 -10.58
CA ARG A 279 -17.23 16.76 -11.36
C ARG A 279 -16.10 16.47 -12.32
N SER A 280 -15.36 15.37 -12.11
CA SER A 280 -14.29 14.89 -12.99
C SER A 280 -14.54 13.44 -13.37
N ASN A 281 -14.09 13.05 -14.58
CA ASN A 281 -14.23 11.69 -15.08
C ASN A 281 -13.13 10.76 -14.58
N ILE A 282 -11.89 11.16 -14.65
CA ILE A 282 -10.73 10.33 -14.29
C ILE A 282 -9.90 11.01 -13.21
N PHE A 283 -9.50 10.23 -12.20
CA PHE A 283 -8.47 10.58 -11.23
C PHE A 283 -7.55 9.37 -11.03
N ILE A 284 -6.32 9.47 -11.52
CA ILE A 284 -5.27 8.46 -11.40
C ILE A 284 -4.21 9.01 -10.45
N HIS A 285 -4.08 8.40 -9.27
CA HIS A 285 -3.11 8.84 -8.28
C HIS A 285 -2.58 7.68 -7.42
N SER A 286 -3.41 7.13 -6.53
CA SER A 286 -3.02 6.07 -5.63
C SER A 286 -4.16 5.10 -5.40
N SER A 287 -3.86 3.80 -5.43
CA SER A 287 -4.81 2.73 -5.09
C SER A 287 -5.45 2.89 -3.71
N ALA A 288 -4.78 3.57 -2.78
CA ALA A 288 -5.31 3.84 -1.44
C ALA A 288 -6.62 4.66 -1.44
N TRP A 289 -6.90 5.42 -2.50
CA TRP A 289 -8.11 6.24 -2.60
C TRP A 289 -9.31 5.55 -3.27
N ILE A 290 -9.12 4.38 -3.88
CA ILE A 290 -10.21 3.66 -4.57
C ILE A 290 -11.33 3.33 -3.59
N THR A 291 -11.04 2.56 -2.57
CA THR A 291 -12.04 2.13 -1.57
C THR A 291 -12.69 3.30 -0.82
N PRO A 292 -11.95 4.29 -0.29
CA PRO A 292 -12.57 5.46 0.35
C PRO A 292 -13.53 6.23 -0.54
N ILE A 293 -13.28 6.33 -1.85
CA ILE A 293 -14.19 7.00 -2.77
C ILE A 293 -15.44 6.16 -3.04
N VAL A 294 -15.25 4.86 -3.31
CA VAL A 294 -16.38 3.97 -3.67
C VAL A 294 -17.28 3.67 -2.48
N LEU A 295 -16.74 3.52 -1.28
CA LEU A 295 -17.52 3.21 -0.07
C LEU A 295 -18.09 4.45 0.63
N SER A 296 -17.77 5.66 0.20
CA SER A 296 -18.31 6.87 0.80
C SER A 296 -19.81 7.01 0.54
N ASN A 297 -20.58 7.29 1.57
CA ASN A 297 -21.99 7.62 1.44
C ASN A 297 -22.24 8.93 0.66
N GLU A 298 -21.26 9.81 0.59
CA GLU A 298 -21.28 11.06 -0.16
C GLU A 298 -20.91 10.87 -1.63
N SER A 299 -20.42 9.70 -2.01
CA SER A 299 -19.95 9.44 -3.36
C SER A 299 -21.12 9.35 -4.35
N LYS A 300 -21.07 10.25 -5.33
CA LYS A 300 -22.01 10.24 -6.48
C LYS A 300 -21.56 9.28 -7.58
N VAL A 301 -20.38 8.69 -7.44
CA VAL A 301 -19.79 7.79 -8.45
C VAL A 301 -19.68 6.36 -7.97
N LYS A 302 -20.11 6.03 -6.76
CA LYS A 302 -19.92 4.70 -6.15
C LYS A 302 -20.44 3.54 -7.00
N ASP A 303 -21.56 3.73 -7.67
CA ASP A 303 -22.23 2.68 -8.46
C ASP A 303 -21.76 2.66 -9.94
N THR A 304 -21.09 3.71 -10.38
CA THR A 304 -20.70 3.92 -11.79
C THR A 304 -19.19 3.93 -12.00
N ALA A 305 -18.42 4.14 -10.93
CA ALA A 305 -16.97 4.17 -11.05
C ALA A 305 -16.39 2.79 -11.43
N ARG A 306 -15.34 2.82 -12.25
CA ARG A 306 -14.49 1.69 -12.56
C ARG A 306 -13.06 2.05 -12.24
N VAL A 307 -12.31 1.04 -11.79
CA VAL A 307 -10.88 1.20 -11.54
C VAL A 307 -10.13 1.35 -12.85
N VAL A 308 -9.25 2.32 -12.88
CA VAL A 308 -8.30 2.55 -13.94
C VAL A 308 -6.89 2.50 -13.36
N ARG A 309 -6.01 1.68 -13.93
CA ARG A 309 -4.59 1.75 -13.65
C ARG A 309 -3.93 2.82 -14.52
N MET A 310 -2.71 3.23 -14.20
CA MET A 310 -1.95 4.07 -15.10
C MET A 310 -1.88 3.43 -16.48
N PRO A 311 -2.37 4.09 -17.53
CA PRO A 311 -2.27 3.57 -18.88
C PRO A 311 -0.81 3.44 -19.35
N ALA A 312 -0.56 2.52 -20.26
CA ALA A 312 0.77 2.34 -20.85
C ALA A 312 1.16 3.57 -21.69
N GLY A 313 2.40 3.99 -21.55
CA GLY A 313 3.01 4.95 -22.46
C GLY A 313 3.42 4.31 -23.79
N PRO A 314 3.91 5.10 -24.73
CA PRO A 314 4.33 4.61 -26.04
C PRO A 314 5.55 3.68 -25.97
N VAL A 315 6.36 3.77 -24.91
CA VAL A 315 7.60 2.99 -24.75
C VAL A 315 7.47 1.96 -23.62
N ARG A 316 6.87 2.35 -22.48
CA ARG A 316 6.76 1.49 -21.30
C ARG A 316 5.34 1.41 -20.76
N ASP A 317 5.00 0.24 -20.24
CA ASP A 317 3.88 0.05 -19.34
C ASP A 317 4.38 0.21 -17.90
N PHE A 318 4.15 1.40 -17.31
CA PHE A 318 4.67 1.77 -16.01
C PHE A 318 3.55 2.22 -15.05
N PRO A 319 2.71 1.29 -14.54
CA PRO A 319 1.70 1.66 -13.55
C PRO A 319 2.29 1.98 -12.18
N ALA A 320 3.59 1.99 -12.04
CA ALA A 320 4.38 2.29 -10.85
C ALA A 320 3.85 1.67 -9.56
N ALA A 321 4.71 1.02 -8.80
CA ALA A 321 4.35 0.45 -7.51
C ALA A 321 5.44 0.72 -6.48
N ASN A 322 5.03 0.84 -5.22
CA ASN A 322 5.92 0.77 -4.06
C ASN A 322 5.33 -0.16 -3.01
N SER A 323 6.04 -0.36 -1.93
CA SER A 323 5.57 -1.11 -0.78
C SER A 323 6.14 -0.54 0.51
N GLN A 324 5.47 -0.84 1.62
CA GLN A 324 5.93 -0.55 2.96
C GLN A 324 6.16 -1.89 3.68
N GLY A 325 7.23 -1.99 4.47
CA GLY A 325 7.60 -3.26 5.12
C GLY A 325 7.88 -3.12 6.60
N LEU A 326 7.89 -4.25 7.32
CA LEU A 326 8.42 -4.36 8.67
C LEU A 326 9.75 -5.05 8.63
N GLY A 327 10.72 -4.52 9.36
CA GLY A 327 12.06 -5.09 9.51
C GLY A 327 12.58 -4.97 10.94
N ILE A 328 13.67 -5.66 11.20
CA ILE A 328 14.33 -5.70 12.50
C ILE A 328 15.65 -4.94 12.39
N PRO A 329 15.90 -3.88 13.18
CA PRO A 329 17.20 -3.23 13.19
C PRO A 329 18.32 -4.20 13.55
N LYS A 330 19.49 -4.05 12.92
CA LYS A 330 20.65 -4.93 13.18
C LYS A 330 21.01 -4.99 14.66
N ASN A 331 20.93 -3.86 15.36
CA ASN A 331 21.29 -3.72 16.77
C ASN A 331 20.09 -3.87 17.74
N ALA A 332 18.93 -4.33 17.26
CA ALA A 332 17.76 -4.59 18.10
C ALA A 332 18.13 -5.60 19.22
N LYS A 333 17.64 -5.33 20.44
CA LYS A 333 17.92 -6.14 21.62
C LYS A 333 17.11 -7.43 21.63
N ASN A 334 15.86 -7.38 21.17
CA ASN A 334 14.87 -8.45 21.27
C ASN A 334 14.48 -9.01 19.90
N LYS A 335 15.45 -9.33 19.03
CA LYS A 335 15.20 -9.72 17.63
C LYS A 335 14.22 -10.88 17.46
N LYS A 336 14.33 -11.95 18.26
CA LYS A 336 13.43 -13.10 18.16
C LYS A 336 12.01 -12.73 18.59
N ALA A 337 11.87 -11.94 19.64
CA ALA A 337 10.56 -11.43 20.07
C ALA A 337 9.95 -10.45 19.05
N ALA A 338 10.77 -9.60 18.43
CA ALA A 338 10.34 -8.74 17.32
C ALA A 338 9.87 -9.55 16.12
N TRP A 339 10.55 -10.67 15.83
CA TRP A 339 10.11 -11.58 14.78
C TRP A 339 8.74 -12.20 15.08
N GLU A 340 8.46 -12.58 16.32
CA GLU A 340 7.11 -13.05 16.72
C GLU A 340 6.04 -12.00 16.40
N PHE A 341 6.31 -10.73 16.72
CA PHE A 341 5.38 -9.65 16.39
C PHE A 341 5.19 -9.49 14.87
N ILE A 342 6.28 -9.49 14.09
CA ILE A 342 6.19 -9.36 12.63
C ILE A 342 5.40 -10.52 12.02
N LYS A 343 5.65 -11.75 12.46
CA LYS A 343 4.89 -12.93 12.00
C LYS A 343 3.41 -12.79 12.26
N TRP A 344 3.05 -12.38 13.48
CA TRP A 344 1.66 -12.18 13.87
C TRP A 344 1.02 -11.04 13.07
N ALA A 345 1.63 -9.87 13.03
CA ALA A 345 1.10 -8.69 12.35
C ALA A 345 0.89 -8.90 10.84
N LEU A 346 1.73 -9.74 10.22
CA LEU A 346 1.69 -10.05 8.79
C LEU A 346 1.12 -11.45 8.50
N SER A 347 0.45 -12.07 9.46
CA SER A 347 -0.21 -13.36 9.24
C SER A 347 -1.37 -13.24 8.25
N PRO A 348 -1.74 -14.33 7.55
CA PRO A 348 -2.94 -14.33 6.71
C PRO A 348 -4.20 -13.99 7.52
N GLU A 349 -4.28 -14.42 8.78
CA GLU A 349 -5.40 -14.14 9.68
C GLU A 349 -5.56 -12.65 9.94
N ILE A 350 -4.51 -11.97 10.43
CA ILE A 350 -4.56 -10.51 10.70
C ILE A 350 -4.81 -9.74 9.41
N SER A 351 -4.15 -10.14 8.30
CA SER A 351 -4.38 -9.53 7.00
C SER A 351 -5.85 -9.62 6.58
N MET A 352 -6.49 -10.79 6.73
CA MET A 352 -7.90 -10.97 6.39
C MET A 352 -8.83 -10.22 7.33
N ARG A 353 -8.53 -10.16 8.62
CA ARG A 353 -9.30 -9.36 9.59
C ARG A 353 -9.28 -7.89 9.25
N LEU A 354 -8.13 -7.34 8.87
CA LEU A 354 -8.01 -5.94 8.41
C LEU A 354 -8.87 -5.66 7.18
N VAL A 355 -8.94 -6.62 6.25
CA VAL A 355 -9.82 -6.53 5.08
C VAL A 355 -11.29 -6.55 5.49
N LYS A 356 -11.70 -7.54 6.27
CA LYS A 356 -13.11 -7.77 6.63
C LYS A 356 -13.68 -6.69 7.53
N GLU A 357 -12.97 -6.36 8.59
CA GLU A 357 -13.47 -5.50 9.67
C GLU A 357 -13.31 -4.01 9.32
N HIS A 358 -12.34 -3.68 8.45
CA HIS A 358 -11.96 -2.30 8.20
C HIS A 358 -11.85 -1.91 6.72
N GLY A 359 -12.04 -2.85 5.78
CA GLY A 359 -11.87 -2.56 4.35
C GLY A 359 -10.44 -2.14 3.97
N HIS A 360 -9.42 -2.64 4.71
CA HIS A 360 -8.02 -2.39 4.40
C HIS A 360 -7.53 -3.37 3.34
N SER A 361 -7.67 -3.00 2.07
CA SER A 361 -7.43 -3.89 0.94
C SER A 361 -5.95 -4.03 0.53
N SER A 362 -5.07 -3.15 1.02
CA SER A 362 -3.66 -3.07 0.61
C SER A 362 -2.78 -4.12 1.29
N VAL A 363 -3.19 -5.38 1.30
CA VAL A 363 -2.44 -6.49 1.89
C VAL A 363 -1.45 -7.09 0.88
N CYS A 364 -0.44 -7.81 1.36
CA CYS A 364 0.64 -8.34 0.51
C CYS A 364 0.72 -9.86 0.45
N ARG A 365 -0.20 -10.58 1.08
CA ARG A 365 -0.27 -12.03 1.03
C ARG A 365 -1.09 -12.50 -0.17
N LYS A 366 -0.49 -13.29 -1.08
CA LYS A 366 -1.17 -13.84 -2.26
C LYS A 366 -2.37 -14.70 -1.85
N SER A 367 -2.21 -15.57 -0.88
CA SER A 367 -3.29 -16.44 -0.38
C SER A 367 -4.50 -15.66 0.14
N VAL A 368 -4.28 -14.46 0.69
CA VAL A 368 -5.38 -13.56 1.13
C VAL A 368 -6.02 -12.90 -0.08
N ILE A 369 -5.23 -12.30 -0.97
CA ILE A 369 -5.72 -11.56 -2.14
C ILE A 369 -6.48 -12.48 -3.12
N GLU A 370 -6.01 -13.72 -3.29
CA GLU A 370 -6.61 -14.73 -4.16
C GLU A 370 -7.83 -15.42 -3.54
N SER A 371 -8.09 -15.22 -2.25
CA SER A 371 -9.23 -15.85 -1.58
C SER A 371 -10.57 -15.33 -2.12
N GLU A 372 -11.57 -16.21 -2.14
CA GLU A 372 -12.94 -15.86 -2.57
C GLU A 372 -13.49 -14.70 -1.72
N GLU A 373 -13.19 -14.70 -0.44
CA GLU A 373 -13.67 -13.69 0.48
C GLU A 373 -13.05 -12.32 0.22
N TYR A 374 -11.74 -12.24 -0.02
CA TYR A 374 -11.09 -10.99 -0.41
C TYR A 374 -11.70 -10.45 -1.71
N ARG A 375 -11.84 -11.29 -2.74
CA ARG A 375 -12.42 -10.92 -4.03
C ARG A 375 -13.85 -10.41 -3.87
N ARG A 376 -14.68 -11.10 -3.10
CA ARG A 376 -16.05 -10.66 -2.79
C ARG A 376 -16.10 -9.27 -2.15
N LEU A 377 -15.18 -8.98 -1.22
CA LEU A 377 -15.11 -7.70 -0.51
C LEU A 377 -14.48 -6.58 -1.36
N ASN A 378 -13.66 -6.94 -2.34
CA ASN A 378 -12.91 -6.00 -3.17
C ASN A 378 -13.32 -6.06 -4.65
N THR A 379 -14.54 -6.43 -4.94
CA THR A 379 -15.13 -6.27 -6.27
C THR A 379 -15.84 -4.91 -6.32
N VAL A 380 -15.35 -4.02 -7.18
CA VAL A 380 -15.93 -2.69 -7.41
C VAL A 380 -16.69 -2.71 -8.72
N ASN A 381 -18.00 -2.64 -8.64
CA ASN A 381 -18.91 -2.58 -9.81
C ASN A 381 -18.57 -3.65 -10.89
N GLY A 382 -18.32 -4.87 -10.44
CA GLY A 382 -17.99 -6.02 -11.31
C GLY A 382 -16.51 -6.16 -11.70
N GLN A 383 -15.63 -5.27 -11.22
CA GLN A 383 -14.18 -5.41 -11.40
C GLN A 383 -13.55 -6.08 -10.19
N ASP A 384 -12.79 -7.14 -10.41
CA ASP A 384 -11.96 -7.79 -9.39
C ASP A 384 -10.70 -6.94 -9.13
N LEU A 385 -10.73 -6.16 -8.06
CA LEU A 385 -9.58 -5.35 -7.62
C LEU A 385 -8.40 -6.23 -7.20
N GLY A 386 -8.65 -7.44 -6.68
CA GLY A 386 -7.59 -8.34 -6.28
C GLY A 386 -6.75 -8.77 -7.46
N ALA A 387 -7.37 -9.13 -8.59
CA ALA A 387 -6.67 -9.50 -9.82
C ALA A 387 -5.83 -8.32 -10.34
N LEU A 388 -6.42 -7.12 -10.40
CA LEU A 388 -5.73 -5.93 -10.87
C LEU A 388 -4.59 -5.52 -9.91
N TYR A 389 -4.81 -5.69 -8.61
CA TYR A 389 -3.81 -5.42 -7.58
C TYR A 389 -2.59 -6.35 -7.73
N LEU A 390 -2.83 -7.65 -7.93
CA LEU A 390 -1.75 -8.62 -8.18
C LEU A 390 -1.00 -8.34 -9.48
N GLU A 391 -1.71 -7.95 -10.54
CA GLU A 391 -1.10 -7.54 -11.81
C GLU A 391 -0.11 -6.41 -11.59
N VAL A 392 -0.55 -5.28 -11.03
CA VAL A 392 0.27 -4.08 -10.85
C VAL A 392 1.38 -4.31 -9.83
N LEU A 393 1.09 -4.96 -8.71
CA LEU A 393 2.06 -5.23 -7.64
C LEU A 393 3.08 -6.30 -8.04
N GLY A 394 2.78 -7.13 -9.03
CA GLY A 394 3.69 -8.13 -9.57
C GLY A 394 4.73 -7.57 -10.54
N LEU A 395 4.49 -6.40 -11.13
CA LEU A 395 5.36 -5.82 -12.16
C LEU A 395 6.78 -5.46 -11.66
N PRO A 396 6.99 -4.94 -10.43
CA PRO A 396 8.34 -4.68 -9.94
C PRO A 396 9.27 -5.90 -9.91
N ALA A 397 8.73 -7.09 -9.74
CA ALA A 397 9.51 -8.33 -9.79
C ALA A 397 10.12 -8.61 -11.17
N LYS A 398 9.58 -7.99 -12.22
CA LYS A 398 10.08 -8.10 -13.60
C LYS A 398 11.16 -7.05 -13.95
N GLY A 399 11.59 -6.27 -12.97
CA GLY A 399 12.76 -5.39 -13.05
C GLY A 399 12.50 -3.91 -13.30
N ASP A 400 11.30 -3.49 -13.74
CA ASP A 400 11.15 -2.17 -14.37
C ASP A 400 10.11 -1.22 -13.74
N ASN A 401 9.26 -1.71 -12.84
CA ASN A 401 8.10 -0.93 -12.36
C ASN A 401 8.22 -0.39 -10.93
N TYR A 402 9.35 -0.60 -10.29
CA TYR A 402 9.58 -0.03 -8.97
C TYR A 402 9.99 1.44 -9.08
N MET A 403 9.41 2.29 -8.25
CA MET A 403 9.71 3.72 -8.22
C MET A 403 11.10 4.01 -7.62
N ALA A 404 12.16 3.46 -8.25
CA ALA A 404 13.55 3.54 -7.78
C ALA A 404 14.02 5.01 -7.58
N TYR A 405 13.53 5.94 -8.39
CA TYR A 405 13.84 7.37 -8.24
C TYR A 405 13.42 7.93 -6.87
N ARG A 406 12.43 7.33 -6.20
CA ARG A 406 11.99 7.75 -4.86
C ARG A 406 12.86 7.22 -3.73
N THR A 407 13.70 6.23 -4.00
CA THR A 407 14.67 5.73 -3.01
C THR A 407 15.89 6.65 -2.88
N VAL A 408 16.05 7.58 -3.83
CA VAL A 408 17.09 8.59 -3.81
C VAL A 408 16.74 9.64 -2.76
N LYS A 409 17.58 9.79 -1.74
CA LYS A 409 17.32 10.73 -0.62
C LYS A 409 17.22 12.18 -1.09
N GLU A 410 17.85 12.50 -2.22
CA GLU A 410 17.87 13.82 -2.85
C GLU A 410 16.64 14.06 -3.75
N PHE A 411 15.80 13.07 -3.97
CA PHE A 411 14.61 13.22 -4.83
C PHE A 411 13.74 14.43 -4.49
N PRO A 412 13.49 14.82 -3.22
CA PRO A 412 12.73 16.02 -2.91
C PRO A 412 13.29 17.28 -3.56
N ILE A 413 14.62 17.44 -3.60
CA ILE A 413 15.29 18.59 -4.23
C ILE A 413 14.98 18.63 -5.73
N VAL A 414 15.05 17.48 -6.39
CA VAL A 414 14.77 17.35 -7.84
C VAL A 414 13.27 17.46 -8.11
N GLY A 415 12.44 16.90 -7.23
CA GLY A 415 10.99 16.95 -7.32
C GLY A 415 10.44 18.38 -7.26
N ASP A 416 10.98 19.22 -6.40
CA ASP A 416 10.57 20.62 -6.28
C ASP A 416 10.90 21.41 -7.56
N VAL A 417 12.06 21.13 -8.16
CA VAL A 417 12.45 21.74 -9.43
C VAL A 417 11.54 21.28 -10.56
N LEU A 418 11.25 19.97 -10.60
CA LEU A 418 10.34 19.37 -11.58
C LEU A 418 8.92 19.94 -11.47
N ASN A 419 8.43 20.15 -10.24
CA ASN A 419 7.12 20.75 -9.99
C ASN A 419 7.03 22.16 -10.60
N LYS A 420 8.05 22.99 -10.36
CA LYS A 420 8.12 24.35 -10.93
C LYS A 420 8.18 24.34 -12.46
N ALA A 421 8.98 23.45 -13.03
CA ALA A 421 9.05 23.30 -14.49
C ALA A 421 7.69 22.93 -15.07
N PHE A 422 6.99 22.00 -14.43
CA PHE A 422 5.63 21.62 -14.84
C PHE A 422 4.67 22.82 -14.79
N GLU A 423 4.65 23.59 -13.72
CA GLU A 423 3.80 24.78 -13.58
C GLU A 423 4.07 25.81 -14.70
N GLN A 424 5.35 26.03 -15.04
CA GLN A 424 5.73 26.94 -16.13
C GLN A 424 5.22 26.47 -17.49
N VAL A 425 5.27 25.15 -17.75
CA VAL A 425 4.75 24.57 -19.00
C VAL A 425 3.22 24.62 -19.03
N ALA A 426 2.57 24.19 -17.95
CA ALA A 426 1.12 24.10 -17.86
C ALA A 426 0.43 25.48 -17.95
N THR A 427 1.09 26.53 -17.44
CA THR A 427 0.60 27.92 -17.56
C THR A 427 0.98 28.58 -18.89
N GLY A 428 1.83 27.94 -19.70
CA GLY A 428 2.34 28.52 -20.96
C GLY A 428 3.42 29.59 -20.78
N GLN A 429 3.99 29.69 -19.57
CA GLN A 429 5.07 30.63 -19.27
C GLN A 429 6.36 30.27 -20.03
N LEU A 430 6.66 28.98 -20.15
CA LEU A 430 7.81 28.47 -20.90
C LEU A 430 7.41 27.29 -21.79
N PRO A 431 8.05 27.14 -22.95
CA PRO A 431 7.99 25.89 -23.73
C PRO A 431 8.60 24.73 -22.93
N ALA A 432 8.11 23.51 -23.13
CA ALA A 432 8.54 22.31 -22.41
C ALA A 432 10.05 22.09 -22.41
N ALA A 433 10.69 22.20 -23.59
CA ALA A 433 12.13 22.04 -23.71
C ALA A 433 12.92 23.11 -22.91
N ALA A 434 12.49 24.36 -22.93
CA ALA A 434 13.13 25.43 -22.16
C ALA A 434 12.99 25.22 -20.67
N ALA A 435 11.78 24.87 -20.18
CA ALA A 435 11.51 24.61 -18.80
C ALA A 435 12.33 23.40 -18.27
N MET A 436 12.40 22.30 -19.04
CA MET A 436 13.10 21.09 -18.62
C MET A 436 14.63 21.23 -18.68
N ASN A 437 15.18 22.02 -19.64
CA ASN A 437 16.61 22.35 -19.64
C ASN A 437 16.98 23.18 -18.39
N ALA A 438 16.21 24.24 -18.10
CA ALA A 438 16.42 25.03 -16.89
C ALA A 438 16.25 24.18 -15.61
N ALA A 439 15.29 23.28 -15.57
CA ALA A 439 15.09 22.35 -14.47
C ALA A 439 16.28 21.39 -14.28
N GLN A 440 16.84 20.86 -15.35
CA GLN A 440 18.04 20.02 -15.33
C GLN A 440 19.22 20.77 -14.70
N GLU A 441 19.52 21.96 -15.20
CA GLU A 441 20.61 22.80 -14.68
C GLU A 441 20.40 23.13 -13.20
N GLN A 442 19.19 23.54 -12.84
CA GLN A 442 18.85 23.89 -11.46
C GLN A 442 18.93 22.68 -10.53
N ALA A 443 18.45 21.50 -10.95
CA ALA A 443 18.53 20.27 -10.18
C ALA A 443 19.99 19.88 -9.90
N VAL A 444 20.85 19.88 -10.93
CA VAL A 444 22.28 19.59 -10.79
C VAL A 444 22.96 20.59 -9.86
N ALA A 445 22.68 21.89 -10.02
CA ALA A 445 23.24 22.93 -9.15
C ALA A 445 22.80 22.77 -7.68
N ASN A 446 21.51 22.46 -7.45
CA ASN A 446 20.99 22.24 -6.10
C ASN A 446 21.61 21.00 -5.44
N LEU A 447 21.75 19.90 -6.16
CA LEU A 447 22.38 18.68 -5.66
C LEU A 447 23.84 18.89 -5.29
N ARG A 448 24.62 19.57 -6.15
CA ARG A 448 26.02 19.94 -5.86
C ARG A 448 26.14 20.84 -4.62
N ARG A 449 25.23 21.83 -4.50
CA ARG A 449 25.18 22.72 -3.33
C ARG A 449 24.83 21.96 -2.03
N ALA A 450 24.03 20.90 -2.14
CA ALA A 450 23.73 19.99 -1.03
C ALA A 450 24.87 19.00 -0.72
N GLY A 451 26.01 19.09 -1.42
CA GLY A 451 27.16 18.20 -1.21
C GLY A 451 27.00 16.83 -1.82
N THR A 452 26.09 16.68 -2.78
CA THR A 452 25.86 15.40 -3.47
C THR A 452 26.91 15.18 -4.55
N ALA A 453 27.58 14.04 -4.54
CA ALA A 453 28.42 13.57 -5.65
C ALA A 453 27.52 13.11 -6.81
N LEU A 454 27.78 13.65 -8.01
CA LEU A 454 27.05 13.35 -9.24
C LEU A 454 27.99 12.74 -10.29
#